data_58eee43c2079b1aeb9523d18e76e65d1
#
_entry.id   58eee43c2079b1aeb9523d18e76e65d1
#
_cell.length_a   1.000
_cell.length_b   1.000
_cell.length_c   1.000
_cell.angle_alpha   90.00
_cell.angle_beta   90.00
_cell.angle_gamma   90.00
#
_symmetry.space_group_name_H-M   'P 1'
#
loop_
_entity.id
_entity.type
_entity.pdbx_description
1 polymer ?
#
loop_
_entity_poly.entity_id
_entity_poly.type
_entity_poly.pdbx_seq_one_letter_code
_entity_poly.pdbx_strand_id
1 'polypeptide(L)'
;MKLLSIDLGYSSVKIAYYNDAGAIQFEKFISAVAKIDDPMEIDDDIMFKLGADTFVLGESALKVSRSLLMPLETFDDMKAVYPVWVSFLLKRYGGVDNFDKVVIGLSLAFSDRADELLESLYNTLLIPSESEYFMCLPQGLSCKLAYSNYGLNIRSESHSSTKLMNYIVVDGGFLTVDMCAVIASGSSSGSAIGMPNTGVINIAYDIVDYLFREYQIKVSIKEAQQIIDSNGIFTRRARKYDISQAVKEYTKKYLGNVLTLLEEKYSEFLDAVDGVVILGGLAYFFQRYLNDPEIVAEIEKHFDISFLEFPPDLSEYYNSYSYLKAAEKLLNKDEK
;
A
#
# COMPACT_ATOMS: atom_id res chain seq x y z
N MET A 1 16.71 11.40 -16.50
CA MET A 1 16.83 10.62 -15.25
C MET A 1 15.80 9.50 -15.28
N LYS A 2 16.23 8.26 -15.13
CA LYS A 2 15.37 7.06 -15.09
C LYS A 2 15.16 6.65 -13.64
N LEU A 3 13.93 6.66 -13.16
CA LEU A 3 13.55 6.30 -11.80
C LEU A 3 12.70 5.04 -11.80
N LEU A 4 12.92 4.17 -10.82
CA LEU A 4 12.04 3.07 -10.46
C LEU A 4 11.46 3.36 -9.07
N SER A 5 10.16 3.47 -8.97
CA SER A 5 9.45 3.67 -7.70
C SER A 5 8.77 2.39 -7.26
N ILE A 6 8.96 2.00 -5.99
CA ILE A 6 8.47 0.75 -5.42
C ILE A 6 7.72 1.06 -4.12
N ASP A 7 6.44 0.68 -4.09
CA ASP A 7 5.61 0.61 -2.90
C ASP A 7 5.48 -0.87 -2.49
N LEU A 8 6.27 -1.31 -1.51
CA LEU A 8 6.16 -2.65 -0.96
C LEU A 8 5.18 -2.68 0.19
N GLY A 9 3.94 -3.00 -0.13
CA GLY A 9 2.93 -3.27 0.88
C GLY A 9 2.94 -4.73 1.35
N TYR A 10 2.33 -5.00 2.50
CA TYR A 10 2.20 -6.35 3.09
C TYR A 10 1.39 -7.31 2.21
N SER A 11 0.45 -6.82 1.41
CA SER A 11 -0.37 -7.63 0.49
C SER A 11 0.09 -7.58 -0.96
N SER A 12 0.65 -6.47 -1.41
CA SER A 12 1.05 -6.26 -2.81
C SER A 12 2.23 -5.31 -2.94
N VAL A 13 3.08 -5.60 -3.92
CA VAL A 13 4.14 -4.71 -4.43
C VAL A 13 3.58 -3.95 -5.62
N LYS A 14 3.67 -2.64 -5.59
CA LYS A 14 3.24 -1.77 -6.68
C LYS A 14 4.40 -0.92 -7.13
N ILE A 15 4.57 -0.78 -8.43
CA ILE A 15 5.66 -0.02 -9.00
C ILE A 15 5.17 1.04 -9.96
N ALA A 16 5.95 2.09 -10.10
CA ALA A 16 5.80 3.11 -11.13
C ALA A 16 7.17 3.45 -11.72
N TYR A 17 7.25 3.51 -13.04
CA TYR A 17 8.48 3.87 -13.76
C TYR A 17 8.13 4.50 -15.12
N TYR A 18 9.10 5.17 -15.73
CA TYR A 18 8.96 5.66 -17.10
C TYR A 18 9.43 4.61 -18.11
N ASN A 19 8.60 4.35 -19.11
CA ASN A 19 9.02 3.56 -20.28
C ASN A 19 9.88 4.43 -21.23
N ASP A 20 10.42 3.81 -22.28
CA ASP A 20 11.27 4.48 -23.26
C ASP A 20 10.55 5.62 -24.03
N ALA A 21 9.22 5.61 -24.06
CA ALA A 21 8.41 6.68 -24.65
C ALA A 21 8.15 7.85 -23.67
N GLY A 22 8.65 7.79 -22.43
CA GLY A 22 8.42 8.77 -21.38
C GLY A 22 7.04 8.70 -20.73
N ALA A 23 6.28 7.65 -20.97
CA ALA A 23 4.99 7.42 -20.33
C ALA A 23 5.17 6.62 -19.01
N ILE A 24 4.42 7.00 -17.97
CA ILE A 24 4.46 6.28 -16.70
C ILE A 24 3.75 4.94 -16.87
N GLN A 25 4.42 3.88 -16.43
CA GLN A 25 3.90 2.52 -16.36
C GLN A 25 3.67 2.13 -14.92
N PHE A 26 2.64 1.33 -14.69
CA PHE A 26 2.29 0.79 -13.39
C PHE A 26 2.18 -0.72 -13.48
N GLU A 27 2.75 -1.42 -12.50
CA GLU A 27 2.58 -2.86 -12.35
C GLU A 27 2.34 -3.22 -10.88
N LYS A 28 1.60 -4.32 -10.66
CA LYS A 28 1.25 -4.83 -9.34
C LYS A 28 1.57 -6.31 -9.25
N PHE A 29 2.17 -6.70 -8.14
CA PHE A 29 2.48 -8.08 -7.82
C PHE A 29 1.93 -8.42 -6.42
N ILE A 30 1.60 -9.67 -6.18
CA ILE A 30 1.35 -10.16 -4.82
C ILE A 30 2.69 -10.16 -4.07
N SER A 31 2.76 -9.59 -2.86
CA SER A 31 4.02 -9.45 -2.10
C SER A 31 4.58 -10.75 -1.54
N ALA A 32 3.94 -11.91 -1.81
CA ALA A 32 4.40 -13.20 -1.34
C ALA A 32 5.81 -13.54 -1.87
N VAL A 33 6.64 -14.07 -0.97
CA VAL A 33 7.96 -14.62 -1.25
C VAL A 33 8.06 -15.97 -0.57
N ALA A 34 8.56 -16.98 -1.29
CA ALA A 34 8.92 -18.28 -0.72
C ALA A 34 10.42 -18.48 -0.89
N LYS A 35 11.12 -18.91 0.18
CA LYS A 35 12.52 -19.33 0.12
C LYS A 35 12.56 -20.83 -0.12
N ILE A 36 13.33 -21.25 -1.13
CA ILE A 36 13.42 -22.63 -1.57
C ILE A 36 14.77 -23.21 -1.18
N ASP A 37 14.76 -24.25 -0.35
CA ASP A 37 15.97 -24.93 0.09
C ASP A 37 16.42 -25.99 -0.93
N ASP A 38 15.47 -26.65 -1.61
CA ASP A 38 15.75 -27.62 -2.67
C ASP A 38 15.03 -27.23 -3.98
N PRO A 39 15.74 -26.63 -4.95
CA PRO A 39 15.15 -26.15 -6.20
C PRO A 39 14.77 -27.27 -7.16
N MET A 40 15.11 -28.55 -6.93
CA MET A 40 14.89 -29.63 -7.89
C MET A 40 13.41 -29.97 -8.17
N GLU A 41 12.49 -29.48 -7.32
CA GLU A 41 11.04 -29.73 -7.46
C GLU A 41 10.26 -28.58 -8.11
N ILE A 42 10.94 -27.50 -8.50
CA ILE A 42 10.28 -26.27 -8.97
C ILE A 42 10.79 -25.88 -10.35
N ASP A 43 9.90 -25.39 -11.21
CA ASP A 43 10.20 -24.92 -12.55
C ASP A 43 11.20 -23.75 -12.50
N ASP A 44 12.31 -23.85 -13.22
CA ASP A 44 13.38 -22.86 -13.27
C ASP A 44 12.89 -21.47 -13.70
N ASP A 45 11.83 -21.41 -14.52
CA ASP A 45 11.30 -20.15 -15.07
C ASP A 45 10.64 -19.26 -13.99
N ILE A 46 10.25 -19.84 -12.85
CA ILE A 46 9.63 -19.10 -11.74
C ILE A 46 10.58 -18.82 -10.59
N MET A 47 11.81 -19.32 -10.66
CA MET A 47 12.80 -19.14 -9.61
C MET A 47 13.64 -17.89 -9.80
N PHE A 48 13.95 -17.24 -8.69
CA PHE A 48 14.83 -16.09 -8.61
C PHE A 48 15.98 -16.36 -7.65
N LYS A 49 17.23 -16.20 -8.12
CA LYS A 49 18.43 -16.39 -7.29
C LYS A 49 18.97 -15.04 -6.81
N LEU A 50 19.22 -14.95 -5.51
CA LEU A 50 19.86 -13.81 -4.86
C LEU A 50 20.96 -14.34 -3.93
N GLY A 51 22.22 -14.12 -4.30
CA GLY A 51 23.36 -14.75 -3.64
C GLY A 51 23.31 -16.28 -3.71
N ALA A 52 23.38 -16.94 -2.58
CA ALA A 52 23.26 -18.40 -2.46
C ALA A 52 21.81 -18.89 -2.35
N ASP A 53 20.88 -17.99 -2.09
CA ASP A 53 19.48 -18.32 -1.84
C ASP A 53 18.64 -18.33 -3.12
N THR A 54 17.62 -19.19 -3.14
CA THR A 54 16.65 -19.29 -4.22
C THR A 54 15.27 -18.92 -3.71
N PHE A 55 14.56 -18.10 -4.47
CA PHE A 55 13.23 -17.58 -4.11
C PHE A 55 12.22 -17.79 -5.24
N VAL A 56 10.96 -17.89 -4.86
CA VAL A 56 9.80 -17.77 -5.76
C VAL A 56 8.96 -16.59 -5.28
N LEU A 57 8.53 -15.72 -6.20
CA LEU A 57 7.84 -14.48 -5.88
C LEU A 57 6.41 -14.44 -6.45
N GLY A 58 5.59 -13.58 -5.87
CA GLY A 58 4.26 -13.26 -6.37
C GLY A 58 3.28 -14.43 -6.28
N GLU A 59 2.45 -14.58 -7.30
CA GLU A 59 1.45 -15.66 -7.36
C GLU A 59 2.07 -17.05 -7.34
N SER A 60 3.25 -17.22 -7.93
CA SER A 60 3.96 -18.48 -7.94
C SER A 60 4.39 -18.92 -6.55
N ALA A 61 4.76 -17.98 -5.66
CA ALA A 61 5.06 -18.28 -4.27
C ALA A 61 3.85 -18.87 -3.51
N LEU A 62 2.63 -18.54 -3.91
CA LEU A 62 1.42 -19.08 -3.29
C LEU A 62 1.13 -20.54 -3.67
N LYS A 63 1.77 -21.02 -4.73
CA LYS A 63 1.60 -22.40 -5.24
C LYS A 63 2.55 -23.38 -4.61
N VAL A 64 3.62 -22.91 -3.95
CA VAL A 64 4.55 -23.77 -3.20
C VAL A 64 4.04 -24.06 -1.79
N SER A 65 4.73 -24.94 -1.06
CA SER A 65 4.36 -25.28 0.33
C SER A 65 4.31 -24.03 1.20
N ARG A 66 3.27 -23.95 2.06
CA ARG A 66 3.12 -22.83 3.01
C ARG A 66 4.29 -22.68 3.98
N SER A 67 4.97 -23.78 4.31
CA SER A 67 6.14 -23.76 5.20
C SER A 67 7.34 -23.02 4.61
N LEU A 68 7.35 -22.80 3.30
CA LEU A 68 8.42 -22.09 2.57
C LEU A 68 8.11 -20.60 2.40
N LEU A 69 6.87 -20.16 2.67
CA LEU A 69 6.51 -18.75 2.59
C LEU A 69 7.21 -17.97 3.70
N MET A 70 7.90 -16.92 3.30
CA MET A 70 8.43 -15.95 4.25
C MET A 70 7.29 -15.18 4.91
N PRO A 71 7.34 -14.98 6.24
CA PRO A 71 6.36 -14.13 6.91
C PRO A 71 6.47 -12.69 6.37
N LEU A 72 5.36 -11.98 6.36
CA LEU A 72 5.31 -10.56 6.03
C LEU A 72 4.22 -9.91 6.89
N GLU A 73 4.50 -9.77 8.18
CA GLU A 73 3.56 -9.27 9.20
C GLU A 73 4.18 -8.15 10.05
N THR A 74 5.52 -8.04 10.05
CA THR A 74 6.27 -7.08 10.86
C THR A 74 7.21 -6.24 9.98
N PHE A 75 7.77 -5.18 10.54
CA PHE A 75 8.82 -4.41 9.87
C PHE A 75 10.07 -5.25 9.57
N ASP A 76 10.45 -6.14 10.49
CA ASP A 76 11.63 -6.98 10.30
C ASP A 76 11.42 -8.02 9.18
N ASP A 77 10.21 -8.55 9.04
CA ASP A 77 9.83 -9.37 7.89
C ASP A 77 9.92 -8.56 6.58
N MET A 78 9.39 -7.34 6.58
CA MET A 78 9.46 -6.44 5.43
C MET A 78 10.91 -6.13 5.06
N LYS A 79 11.76 -5.84 6.04
CA LYS A 79 13.20 -5.60 5.85
C LYS A 79 13.92 -6.81 5.23
N ALA A 80 13.49 -8.04 5.54
CA ALA A 80 14.03 -9.26 4.94
C ALA A 80 13.52 -9.50 3.51
N VAL A 81 12.27 -9.16 3.23
CA VAL A 81 11.60 -9.41 1.94
C VAL A 81 11.88 -8.31 0.90
N TYR A 82 12.06 -7.07 1.34
CA TYR A 82 12.26 -5.92 0.45
C TYR A 82 13.47 -6.08 -0.49
N PRO A 83 14.67 -6.49 -0.02
CA PRO A 83 15.81 -6.69 -0.90
C PRO A 83 15.58 -7.74 -1.98
N VAL A 84 14.81 -8.79 -1.68
CA VAL A 84 14.47 -9.83 -2.67
C VAL A 84 13.61 -9.24 -3.78
N TRP A 85 12.57 -8.47 -3.42
CA TRP A 85 11.71 -7.80 -4.40
C TRP A 85 12.46 -6.77 -5.24
N VAL A 86 13.25 -5.89 -4.58
CA VAL A 86 14.03 -4.87 -5.30
C VAL A 86 15.00 -5.51 -6.28
N SER A 87 15.72 -6.56 -5.86
CA SER A 87 16.64 -7.28 -6.72
C SER A 87 15.93 -7.94 -7.91
N PHE A 88 14.79 -8.57 -7.67
CA PHE A 88 13.97 -9.17 -8.73
C PHE A 88 13.50 -8.10 -9.74
N LEU A 89 12.98 -6.96 -9.26
CA LEU A 89 12.49 -5.89 -10.12
C LEU A 89 13.64 -5.27 -10.93
N LEU A 90 14.76 -4.99 -10.30
CA LEU A 90 15.94 -4.51 -11.02
C LEU A 90 16.36 -5.45 -12.14
N LYS A 91 16.46 -6.76 -11.85
CA LYS A 91 16.79 -7.77 -12.88
C LYS A 91 15.75 -7.80 -13.99
N ARG A 92 14.46 -7.74 -13.66
CA ARG A 92 13.34 -7.74 -14.62
C ARG A 92 13.38 -6.55 -15.57
N TYR A 93 13.78 -5.39 -15.09
CA TYR A 93 13.78 -4.14 -15.86
C TYR A 93 15.17 -3.71 -16.34
N GLY A 94 16.10 -4.63 -16.54
CA GLY A 94 17.36 -4.38 -17.23
C GLY A 94 18.58 -4.17 -16.34
N GLY A 95 18.46 -4.38 -15.04
CA GLY A 95 19.58 -4.30 -14.10
C GLY A 95 19.72 -2.96 -13.39
N VAL A 96 20.71 -2.90 -12.49
CA VAL A 96 21.02 -1.70 -11.69
C VAL A 96 21.34 -0.50 -12.59
N ASP A 97 22.07 -0.72 -13.68
CA ASP A 97 22.51 0.35 -14.59
C ASP A 97 21.36 0.96 -15.41
N ASN A 98 20.16 0.36 -15.39
CA ASN A 98 19.02 0.90 -16.13
C ASN A 98 18.30 2.03 -15.41
N PHE A 99 18.57 2.24 -14.13
CA PHE A 99 17.95 3.29 -13.34
C PHE A 99 19.01 4.15 -12.66
N ASP A 100 18.82 5.45 -12.70
CA ASP A 100 19.66 6.40 -11.99
C ASP A 100 19.42 6.34 -10.48
N LYS A 101 18.15 6.03 -10.07
CA LYS A 101 17.75 5.91 -8.66
C LYS A 101 16.54 5.01 -8.50
N VAL A 102 16.50 4.28 -7.38
CA VAL A 102 15.33 3.51 -6.93
C VAL A 102 14.72 4.21 -5.73
N VAL A 103 13.42 4.50 -5.83
CA VAL A 103 12.66 5.18 -4.78
C VAL A 103 11.75 4.18 -4.11
N ILE A 104 11.84 4.09 -2.81
CA ILE A 104 11.05 3.16 -2.01
C ILE A 104 10.17 3.93 -1.02
N GLY A 105 9.03 3.37 -0.67
CA GLY A 105 8.14 3.94 0.33
C GLY A 105 8.15 3.17 1.63
N LEU A 106 8.00 3.90 2.74
CA LEU A 106 7.88 3.33 4.06
C LEU A 106 6.74 4.00 4.83
N SER A 107 5.90 3.20 5.50
CA SER A 107 4.83 3.71 6.37
C SER A 107 5.38 4.70 7.40
N LEU A 108 4.62 5.73 7.69
CA LEU A 108 4.93 6.70 8.75
C LEU A 108 5.15 6.03 10.11
N ALA A 109 4.48 4.90 10.35
CA ALA A 109 4.66 4.10 11.57
C ALA A 109 6.09 3.56 11.75
N PHE A 110 6.88 3.50 10.67
CA PHE A 110 8.26 2.96 10.66
C PHE A 110 9.26 3.93 10.06
N SER A 111 8.90 5.20 9.90
CA SER A 111 9.75 6.20 9.22
C SER A 111 11.09 6.44 9.93
N ASP A 112 11.16 6.23 11.24
CA ASP A 112 12.38 6.28 12.06
C ASP A 112 13.34 5.12 11.80
N ARG A 113 12.88 4.05 11.13
CA ARG A 113 13.66 2.87 10.75
C ARG A 113 14.07 2.85 9.27
N ALA A 114 13.94 3.97 8.57
CA ALA A 114 14.28 4.05 7.14
C ALA A 114 15.75 3.69 6.87
N ASP A 115 16.67 4.13 7.72
CA ASP A 115 18.11 3.84 7.57
C ASP A 115 18.40 2.33 7.70
N GLU A 116 17.71 1.61 8.59
CA GLU A 116 17.86 0.15 8.70
C GLU A 116 17.43 -0.57 7.40
N LEU A 117 16.37 -0.07 6.76
CA LEU A 117 15.90 -0.63 5.49
C LEU A 117 16.88 -0.35 4.36
N LEU A 118 17.38 0.90 4.26
CA LEU A 118 18.37 1.29 3.27
C LEU A 118 19.68 0.51 3.42
N GLU A 119 20.17 0.34 4.65
CA GLU A 119 21.36 -0.47 4.94
C GLU A 119 21.15 -1.92 4.49
N SER A 120 19.98 -2.52 4.77
CA SER A 120 19.65 -3.87 4.32
C SER A 120 19.69 -3.99 2.79
N LEU A 121 19.18 -2.98 2.06
CA LEU A 121 19.20 -2.95 0.59
C LEU A 121 20.62 -2.85 0.05
N TYR A 122 21.42 -1.91 0.54
CA TYR A 122 22.81 -1.70 0.09
C TYR A 122 23.65 -2.96 0.34
N ASN A 123 23.54 -3.56 1.51
CA ASN A 123 24.29 -4.75 1.87
C ASN A 123 23.88 -5.98 1.03
N THR A 124 22.59 -6.19 0.83
CA THR A 124 22.08 -7.36 0.08
C THR A 124 22.37 -7.27 -1.41
N LEU A 125 22.26 -6.07 -2.00
CA LEU A 125 22.49 -5.86 -3.42
C LEU A 125 23.95 -5.54 -3.76
N LEU A 126 24.83 -5.44 -2.76
CA LEU A 126 26.25 -5.12 -2.91
C LEU A 126 26.47 -3.80 -3.67
N ILE A 127 25.60 -2.83 -3.43
CA ILE A 127 25.70 -1.46 -3.98
C ILE A 127 26.40 -0.58 -2.93
N PRO A 128 27.39 0.24 -3.29
CA PRO A 128 28.00 1.15 -2.33
C PRO A 128 26.98 2.16 -1.79
N SER A 129 26.93 2.36 -0.46
CA SER A 129 26.00 3.30 0.17
C SER A 129 26.23 4.74 -0.26
N GLU A 130 27.50 5.10 -0.57
CA GLU A 130 27.91 6.41 -1.05
C GLU A 130 27.34 6.76 -2.44
N SER A 131 26.81 5.77 -3.16
CA SER A 131 26.15 5.99 -4.46
C SER A 131 24.81 6.70 -4.33
N GLU A 132 24.21 6.69 -3.12
CA GLU A 132 22.87 7.22 -2.86
C GLU A 132 21.82 6.66 -3.84
N TYR A 133 22.02 5.42 -4.29
CA TYR A 133 21.18 4.78 -5.32
C TYR A 133 19.74 4.59 -4.86
N PHE A 134 19.52 4.35 -3.56
CA PHE A 134 18.20 4.23 -2.96
C PHE A 134 17.78 5.51 -2.27
N MET A 135 16.50 5.87 -2.44
CA MET A 135 15.83 6.96 -1.73
C MET A 135 14.60 6.40 -1.01
N CYS A 136 14.49 6.60 0.30
CA CYS A 136 13.32 6.21 1.07
C CYS A 136 12.42 7.43 1.33
N LEU A 137 11.13 7.32 1.00
CA LEU A 137 10.14 8.38 1.20
C LEU A 137 9.00 7.88 2.09
N PRO A 138 8.48 8.73 3.00
CA PRO A 138 7.38 8.35 3.85
C PRO A 138 6.07 8.26 3.05
N GLN A 139 5.29 7.21 3.31
CA GLN A 139 3.94 7.04 2.77
C GLN A 139 3.03 8.20 3.22
N GLY A 140 2.03 8.52 2.43
CA GLY A 140 1.13 9.62 2.72
C GLY A 140 1.75 11.02 2.47
N LEU A 141 2.91 11.34 3.06
CA LEU A 141 3.56 12.64 2.87
C LEU A 141 4.00 12.90 1.42
N SER A 142 4.41 11.87 0.70
CA SER A 142 4.77 11.96 -0.72
C SER A 142 3.59 12.44 -1.57
N CYS A 143 2.37 12.16 -1.15
CA CYS A 143 1.15 12.61 -1.79
C CYS A 143 1.07 14.14 -1.93
N LYS A 144 1.57 14.89 -0.94
CA LYS A 144 1.63 16.35 -1.00
C LYS A 144 2.42 16.85 -2.21
N LEU A 145 3.53 16.17 -2.54
CA LEU A 145 4.39 16.57 -3.66
C LEU A 145 3.77 16.18 -5.01
N ALA A 146 3.06 15.07 -5.06
CA ALA A 146 2.38 14.59 -6.26
C ALA A 146 1.09 15.37 -6.56
N TYR A 147 0.34 15.74 -5.53
CA TYR A 147 -0.94 16.44 -5.65
C TYR A 147 -0.83 17.76 -6.41
N SER A 148 0.25 18.55 -6.20
CA SER A 148 0.45 19.82 -6.87
C SER A 148 0.48 19.71 -8.40
N ASN A 149 0.67 18.53 -8.95
CA ASN A 149 0.85 18.30 -10.38
C ASN A 149 -0.35 17.66 -11.08
N TYR A 150 -1.29 17.06 -10.35
CA TYR A 150 -2.35 16.23 -10.95
C TYR A 150 -3.78 16.76 -10.78
N GLY A 151 -4.01 17.74 -9.92
CA GLY A 151 -5.37 18.25 -9.67
C GLY A 151 -6.32 17.11 -9.32
N LEU A 152 -6.54 16.85 -8.04
CA LEU A 152 -7.59 15.91 -7.62
C LEU A 152 -8.94 16.49 -8.00
N ASN A 153 -9.76 15.72 -8.72
CA ASN A 153 -11.14 16.08 -8.95
C ASN A 153 -11.96 15.73 -7.71
N ILE A 154 -12.66 16.72 -7.17
CA ILE A 154 -13.62 16.52 -6.11
C ILE A 154 -14.93 16.08 -6.77
N ARG A 155 -15.47 14.93 -6.37
CA ARG A 155 -16.89 14.65 -6.55
C ARG A 155 -17.64 15.18 -5.35
N SER A 156 -18.15 16.38 -5.47
CA SER A 156 -19.28 16.81 -4.68
C SER A 156 -20.36 17.26 -5.63
N GLU A 157 -21.59 16.89 -5.39
CA GLU A 157 -22.75 17.36 -6.16
C GLU A 157 -22.91 18.90 -6.07
N SER A 158 -22.22 19.54 -5.14
CA SER A 158 -22.36 20.96 -4.81
C SER A 158 -21.18 21.86 -5.18
N HIS A 159 -20.01 21.32 -5.57
CA HIS A 159 -18.82 22.14 -5.84
C HIS A 159 -18.22 21.88 -7.22
N SER A 160 -18.25 22.90 -8.06
CA SER A 160 -17.47 22.97 -9.30
C SER A 160 -15.97 22.83 -8.97
N SER A 161 -15.25 21.96 -9.69
CA SER A 161 -13.82 21.71 -9.77
C SER A 161 -12.87 22.73 -9.09
N THR A 162 -13.00 22.95 -7.80
CA THR A 162 -12.07 23.77 -7.04
C THR A 162 -10.89 22.94 -6.59
N LYS A 163 -9.69 23.47 -6.82
CA LYS A 163 -8.46 22.88 -6.32
C LYS A 163 -8.50 22.89 -4.79
N LEU A 164 -8.36 21.73 -4.17
CA LEU A 164 -8.24 21.68 -2.71
C LEU A 164 -6.98 22.39 -2.26
N MET A 165 -7.15 23.23 -1.23
CA MET A 165 -6.05 23.93 -0.61
C MET A 165 -5.61 23.23 0.68
N ASN A 166 -6.58 22.76 1.46
CA ASN A 166 -6.36 22.08 2.73
C ASN A 166 -7.07 20.72 2.68
N TYR A 167 -6.39 19.65 3.00
CA TYR A 167 -6.99 18.31 3.00
C TYR A 167 -6.26 17.38 3.96
N ILE A 168 -6.92 16.31 4.37
CA ILE A 168 -6.31 15.23 5.13
C ILE A 168 -6.14 14.03 4.19
N VAL A 169 -4.94 13.47 4.15
CA VAL A 169 -4.66 12.21 3.47
C VAL A 169 -4.81 11.07 4.46
N VAL A 170 -5.55 10.03 4.08
CA VAL A 170 -5.68 8.77 4.81
C VAL A 170 -5.23 7.65 3.89
N ASP A 171 -4.04 7.13 4.11
CA ASP A 171 -3.50 5.99 3.39
C ASP A 171 -3.70 4.72 4.21
N GLY A 172 -4.68 3.94 3.83
CA GLY A 172 -5.01 2.67 4.49
C GLY A 172 -4.42 1.48 3.75
N GLY A 173 -3.32 0.95 4.30
CA GLY A 173 -2.70 -0.28 3.86
C GLY A 173 -3.31 -1.54 4.49
N PHE A 174 -2.66 -2.68 4.26
CA PHE A 174 -3.07 -3.93 4.88
C PHE A 174 -2.78 -3.96 6.39
N LEU A 175 -1.61 -3.49 6.83
CA LEU A 175 -1.18 -3.51 8.23
C LEU A 175 -1.36 -2.15 8.92
N THR A 176 -1.13 -1.05 8.21
CA THR A 176 -1.07 0.31 8.77
C THR A 176 -2.12 1.22 8.17
N VAL A 177 -2.50 2.24 8.94
CA VAL A 177 -3.17 3.44 8.42
C VAL A 177 -2.25 4.62 8.70
N ASP A 178 -1.89 5.34 7.64
CA ASP A 178 -1.08 6.54 7.70
C ASP A 178 -1.96 7.75 7.40
N MET A 179 -1.90 8.77 8.25
CA MET A 179 -2.70 9.98 8.10
C MET A 179 -1.80 11.22 8.12
N CYS A 180 -2.09 12.21 7.29
CA CYS A 180 -1.43 13.50 7.36
C CYS A 180 -2.33 14.66 6.90
N ALA A 181 -2.27 15.79 7.62
CA ALA A 181 -2.93 17.01 7.18
C ALA A 181 -2.01 17.81 6.24
N VAL A 182 -2.57 18.27 5.14
CA VAL A 182 -1.90 19.13 4.14
C VAL A 182 -2.59 20.48 4.12
N ILE A 183 -1.88 21.53 4.56
CA ILE A 183 -2.38 22.90 4.63
C ILE A 183 -1.65 23.78 3.62
N ALA A 184 -2.39 24.59 2.88
CA ALA A 184 -1.89 25.41 1.78
C ALA A 184 -0.81 26.43 2.20
N SER A 185 -0.83 26.89 3.45
CA SER A 185 0.15 27.82 3.99
C SER A 185 1.57 27.28 4.11
N GLY A 186 1.82 26.05 3.63
CA GLY A 186 3.15 25.43 3.56
C GLY A 186 3.65 24.84 4.87
N SER A 187 3.01 25.13 5.99
CA SER A 187 3.24 24.41 7.24
C SER A 187 2.54 23.06 7.13
N SER A 188 3.27 22.00 6.75
CA SER A 188 2.90 20.69 7.25
C SER A 188 3.08 20.77 8.74
N SER A 189 2.06 21.29 9.44
CA SER A 189 2.01 21.19 10.89
C SER A 189 2.24 19.72 11.23
N GLY A 190 3.02 19.41 12.24
CA GLY A 190 3.53 18.11 12.61
C GLY A 190 2.48 17.05 12.96
N SER A 191 1.49 16.86 12.11
CA SER A 191 0.35 15.98 12.24
C SER A 191 0.38 14.80 11.24
N ALA A 192 1.55 14.33 10.88
CA ALA A 192 1.67 13.05 10.16
C ALA A 192 1.75 11.94 11.20
N ILE A 193 0.82 11.00 11.14
CA ILE A 193 0.67 9.90 12.11
C ILE A 193 0.60 8.58 11.35
N GLY A 194 1.50 7.67 11.69
CA GLY A 194 1.44 6.28 11.27
C GLY A 194 0.89 5.41 12.41
N MET A 195 -0.13 4.61 12.12
CA MET A 195 -0.77 3.74 13.09
C MET A 195 -0.58 2.28 12.69
N PRO A 196 0.34 1.55 13.37
CA PRO A 196 0.53 0.12 13.11
C PRO A 196 -0.68 -0.68 13.61
N ASN A 197 -0.94 -1.82 12.96
CA ASN A 197 -2.02 -2.75 13.29
C ASN A 197 -3.44 -2.16 13.20
N THR A 198 -3.63 -1.07 12.47
CA THR A 198 -4.94 -0.45 12.23
C THR A 198 -5.44 -0.66 10.80
N GLY A 199 -4.67 -1.34 9.95
CA GLY A 199 -4.98 -1.58 8.55
C GLY A 199 -6.11 -2.60 8.33
N VAL A 200 -6.35 -2.92 7.08
CA VAL A 200 -7.38 -3.86 6.60
C VAL A 200 -7.23 -5.27 7.19
N ILE A 201 -6.05 -5.62 7.71
CA ILE A 201 -5.79 -6.86 8.45
C ILE A 201 -6.81 -7.13 9.56
N ASN A 202 -7.39 -6.09 10.16
CA ASN A 202 -8.41 -6.23 11.20
C ASN A 202 -9.69 -6.90 10.68
N ILE A 203 -10.07 -6.63 9.42
CA ILE A 203 -11.19 -7.35 8.79
C ILE A 203 -10.80 -8.83 8.62
N ALA A 204 -9.55 -9.12 8.24
CA ALA A 204 -9.09 -10.49 8.08
C ALA A 204 -9.10 -11.26 9.40
N TYR A 205 -8.70 -10.65 10.52
CA TYR A 205 -8.84 -11.26 11.84
C TYR A 205 -10.29 -11.56 12.20
N ASP A 206 -11.19 -10.60 12.03
CA ASP A 206 -12.62 -10.78 12.27
C ASP A 206 -13.19 -11.95 11.41
N ILE A 207 -12.76 -12.09 10.15
CA ILE A 207 -13.19 -13.19 9.26
C ILE A 207 -12.60 -14.54 9.68
N VAL A 208 -11.34 -14.60 10.12
CA VAL A 208 -10.74 -15.83 10.67
C VAL A 208 -11.56 -16.33 11.85
N ASP A 209 -11.87 -15.46 12.80
CA ASP A 209 -12.64 -15.77 13.99
C ASP A 209 -14.07 -16.18 13.64
N TYR A 210 -14.71 -15.47 12.73
CA TYR A 210 -16.06 -15.78 12.24
C TYR A 210 -16.13 -17.18 11.62
N LEU A 211 -15.22 -17.49 10.69
CA LEU A 211 -15.20 -18.80 10.02
C LEU A 211 -14.92 -19.94 10.98
N PHE A 212 -14.06 -19.72 11.97
CA PHE A 212 -13.83 -20.73 12.99
C PHE A 212 -15.04 -20.93 13.88
N ARG A 213 -15.67 -19.86 14.34
CA ARG A 213 -16.81 -19.92 15.25
C ARG A 213 -18.05 -20.51 14.60
N GLU A 214 -18.42 -20.05 13.40
CA GLU A 214 -19.69 -20.43 12.75
C GLU A 214 -19.59 -21.74 11.94
N TYR A 215 -18.42 -22.03 11.37
CA TYR A 215 -18.25 -23.15 10.44
C TYR A 215 -17.16 -24.15 10.87
N GLN A 216 -16.43 -23.90 11.95
CA GLN A 216 -15.25 -24.68 12.39
C GLN A 216 -14.18 -24.76 11.28
N ILE A 217 -14.09 -23.74 10.44
CA ILE A 217 -13.11 -23.62 9.36
C ILE A 217 -11.94 -22.78 9.84
N LYS A 218 -10.73 -23.38 9.85
CA LYS A 218 -9.49 -22.66 10.11
C LYS A 218 -8.94 -22.14 8.79
N VAL A 219 -8.70 -20.83 8.71
CA VAL A 219 -8.03 -20.15 7.60
C VAL A 219 -6.85 -19.32 8.12
N SER A 220 -5.86 -19.10 7.29
CA SER A 220 -4.80 -18.13 7.56
C SER A 220 -5.31 -16.71 7.27
N ILE A 221 -4.60 -15.69 7.78
CA ILE A 221 -4.87 -14.27 7.46
C ILE A 221 -4.88 -14.02 5.95
N LYS A 222 -3.97 -14.65 5.21
CA LYS A 222 -3.90 -14.53 3.76
C LYS A 222 -5.11 -15.15 3.04
N GLU A 223 -5.59 -16.30 3.51
CA GLU A 223 -6.83 -16.89 2.98
C GLU A 223 -8.05 -16.01 3.32
N ALA A 224 -8.09 -15.44 4.53
CA ALA A 224 -9.12 -14.49 4.90
C ALA A 224 -9.12 -13.26 4.00
N GLN A 225 -7.92 -12.71 3.66
CA GLN A 225 -7.79 -11.63 2.69
C GLN A 225 -8.36 -12.01 1.32
N GLN A 226 -8.04 -13.19 0.79
CA GLN A 226 -8.60 -13.67 -0.48
C GLN A 226 -10.11 -13.81 -0.44
N ILE A 227 -10.68 -14.24 0.70
CA ILE A 227 -12.11 -14.32 0.92
C ILE A 227 -12.75 -12.93 0.91
N ILE A 228 -12.12 -11.94 1.54
CA ILE A 228 -12.55 -10.54 1.52
C ILE A 228 -12.52 -9.99 0.09
N ASP A 229 -11.43 -10.22 -0.65
CA ASP A 229 -11.27 -9.76 -2.03
C ASP A 229 -12.32 -10.37 -2.97
N SER A 230 -12.73 -11.62 -2.72
CA SER A 230 -13.82 -12.31 -3.42
C SER A 230 -15.22 -12.05 -2.86
N ASN A 231 -15.38 -10.98 -2.06
CA ASN A 231 -16.65 -10.58 -1.46
C ASN A 231 -17.33 -11.66 -0.59
N GLY A 232 -16.52 -12.42 0.14
CA GLY A 232 -17.02 -13.44 1.04
C GLY A 232 -17.46 -14.76 0.36
N ILE A 233 -17.25 -14.89 -0.96
CA ILE A 233 -17.61 -16.12 -1.69
C ILE A 233 -16.36 -16.95 -1.91
N PHE A 234 -16.33 -18.18 -1.36
CA PHE A 234 -15.19 -19.06 -1.53
C PHE A 234 -15.60 -20.54 -1.56
N THR A 235 -14.70 -21.40 -2.04
CA THR A 235 -14.92 -22.85 -2.07
C THR A 235 -13.87 -23.56 -1.21
N ARG A 236 -14.32 -24.48 -0.35
CA ARG A 236 -13.44 -25.33 0.44
C ARG A 236 -13.95 -26.76 0.47
N ARG A 237 -13.11 -27.75 0.18
CA ARG A 237 -13.46 -29.18 0.10
C ARG A 237 -14.72 -29.42 -0.77
N ALA A 238 -14.73 -28.81 -1.97
CA ALA A 238 -15.83 -28.85 -2.94
C ALA A 238 -17.15 -28.25 -2.47
N ARG A 239 -17.22 -27.62 -1.30
CA ARG A 239 -18.39 -26.91 -0.79
C ARG A 239 -18.20 -25.41 -0.97
N LYS A 240 -19.20 -24.76 -1.57
CA LYS A 240 -19.28 -23.30 -1.71
C LYS A 240 -19.82 -22.69 -0.42
N TYR A 241 -19.21 -21.62 0.01
CA TYR A 241 -19.63 -20.79 1.15
C TYR A 241 -19.89 -19.37 0.66
N ASP A 242 -20.88 -18.74 1.25
CA ASP A 242 -21.21 -17.33 1.05
C ASP A 242 -21.33 -16.69 2.44
N ILE A 243 -20.37 -15.82 2.74
CA ILE A 243 -20.30 -15.02 3.96
C ILE A 243 -20.24 -13.53 3.63
N SER A 244 -20.80 -13.14 2.47
CA SER A 244 -20.77 -11.76 1.99
C SER A 244 -21.33 -10.77 3.00
N GLN A 245 -22.41 -11.16 3.72
CA GLN A 245 -22.98 -10.33 4.77
C GLN A 245 -22.00 -10.11 5.93
N ALA A 246 -21.28 -11.14 6.39
CA ALA A 246 -20.29 -10.99 7.45
C ALA A 246 -19.13 -10.09 7.01
N VAL A 247 -18.64 -10.25 5.77
CA VAL A 247 -17.60 -9.38 5.20
C VAL A 247 -18.08 -7.93 5.18
N LYS A 248 -19.33 -7.67 4.78
CA LYS A 248 -19.92 -6.32 4.79
C LYS A 248 -19.96 -5.74 6.20
N GLU A 249 -20.45 -6.47 7.19
CA GLU A 249 -20.56 -6.01 8.58
C GLU A 249 -19.19 -5.67 9.19
N TYR A 250 -18.20 -6.54 8.99
CA TYR A 250 -16.84 -6.27 9.49
C TYR A 250 -16.17 -5.12 8.75
N THR A 251 -16.43 -4.97 7.45
CA THR A 251 -15.95 -3.81 6.69
C THR A 251 -16.56 -2.52 7.22
N LYS A 252 -17.88 -2.48 7.46
CA LYS A 252 -18.57 -1.34 8.05
C LYS A 252 -18.00 -0.96 9.41
N LYS A 253 -17.82 -1.93 10.30
CA LYS A 253 -17.18 -1.74 11.62
C LYS A 253 -15.78 -1.14 11.48
N TYR A 254 -14.97 -1.68 10.56
CA TYR A 254 -13.61 -1.21 10.32
C TYR A 254 -13.59 0.23 9.79
N LEU A 255 -14.43 0.56 8.81
CA LEU A 255 -14.55 1.91 8.28
C LEU A 255 -14.95 2.91 9.37
N GLY A 256 -15.94 2.57 10.20
CA GLY A 256 -16.32 3.40 11.35
C GLY A 256 -15.16 3.65 12.30
N ASN A 257 -14.34 2.63 12.61
CA ASN A 257 -13.17 2.80 13.46
C ASN A 257 -12.13 3.75 12.85
N VAL A 258 -11.87 3.65 11.52
CA VAL A 258 -10.94 4.54 10.81
C VAL A 258 -11.44 5.98 10.85
N LEU A 259 -12.75 6.19 10.65
CA LEU A 259 -13.37 7.52 10.70
C LEU A 259 -13.30 8.12 12.10
N THR A 260 -13.58 7.32 13.14
CA THR A 260 -13.42 7.76 14.55
C THR A 260 -11.98 8.17 14.84
N LEU A 261 -10.99 7.38 14.39
CA LEU A 261 -9.58 7.73 14.56
C LEU A 261 -9.22 9.03 13.84
N LEU A 262 -9.79 9.27 12.65
CA LEU A 262 -9.60 10.51 11.92
C LEU A 262 -10.14 11.72 12.71
N GLU A 263 -11.35 11.60 13.26
CA GLU A 263 -11.95 12.64 14.11
C GLU A 263 -11.10 12.91 15.34
N GLU A 264 -10.68 11.87 16.07
CA GLU A 264 -9.88 12.01 17.29
C GLU A 264 -8.53 12.69 17.03
N LYS A 265 -7.87 12.33 15.94
CA LYS A 265 -6.50 12.79 15.64
C LYS A 265 -6.45 14.16 14.97
N TYR A 266 -7.50 14.52 14.24
CA TYR A 266 -7.53 15.72 13.39
C TYR A 266 -8.69 16.67 13.72
N SER A 267 -9.32 16.54 14.88
CA SER A 267 -10.46 17.37 15.30
C SER A 267 -10.21 18.89 15.11
N GLU A 268 -8.98 19.35 15.39
CA GLU A 268 -8.61 20.76 15.23
C GLU A 268 -8.49 21.22 13.75
N PHE A 269 -8.38 20.27 12.84
CA PHE A 269 -8.19 20.55 11.40
C PHE A 269 -9.45 20.34 10.58
N LEU A 270 -10.42 19.57 11.08
CA LEU A 270 -11.62 19.20 10.32
C LEU A 270 -12.41 20.41 9.82
N ASP A 271 -12.52 21.45 10.64
CA ASP A 271 -13.20 22.70 10.26
C ASP A 271 -12.42 23.53 9.22
N ALA A 272 -11.14 23.25 9.04
CA ALA A 272 -10.23 24.02 8.17
C ALA A 272 -9.90 23.30 6.86
N VAL A 273 -10.32 22.05 6.67
CA VAL A 273 -10.00 21.26 5.47
C VAL A 273 -11.14 21.27 4.47
N ASP A 274 -10.77 21.28 3.21
CA ASP A 274 -11.68 21.23 2.07
C ASP A 274 -12.14 19.79 1.76
N GLY A 275 -11.47 18.78 2.33
CA GLY A 275 -11.82 17.38 2.13
C GLY A 275 -10.82 16.37 2.68
N VAL A 276 -11.19 15.10 2.59
CA VAL A 276 -10.37 13.94 2.97
C VAL A 276 -10.02 13.12 1.73
N VAL A 277 -8.74 12.81 1.55
CA VAL A 277 -8.22 12.00 0.46
C VAL A 277 -7.90 10.61 0.97
N ILE A 278 -8.63 9.62 0.51
CA ILE A 278 -8.43 8.22 0.91
C ILE A 278 -7.61 7.50 -0.14
N LEU A 279 -6.56 6.81 0.29
CA LEU A 279 -5.60 6.11 -0.55
C LEU A 279 -5.45 4.64 -0.15
N GLY A 280 -4.66 3.91 -0.94
CA GLY A 280 -4.26 2.54 -0.66
C GLY A 280 -5.41 1.54 -0.73
N GLY A 281 -5.26 0.44 0.01
CA GLY A 281 -6.29 -0.61 0.08
C GLY A 281 -7.62 -0.14 0.65
N LEU A 282 -7.58 0.84 1.55
CA LEU A 282 -8.77 1.46 2.12
C LEU A 282 -9.64 2.14 1.06
N ALA A 283 -9.02 2.83 0.08
CA ALA A 283 -9.75 3.44 -1.03
C ALA A 283 -10.56 2.43 -1.82
N TYR A 284 -10.01 1.23 -2.04
CA TYR A 284 -10.73 0.14 -2.69
C TYR A 284 -12.00 -0.27 -1.92
N PHE A 285 -11.92 -0.38 -0.59
CA PHE A 285 -13.08 -0.70 0.24
C PHE A 285 -14.10 0.43 0.23
N PHE A 286 -13.68 1.68 0.35
CA PHE A 286 -14.59 2.82 0.24
C PHE A 286 -15.33 2.81 -1.10
N GLN A 287 -14.62 2.71 -2.21
CA GLN A 287 -15.23 2.71 -3.55
C GLN A 287 -16.22 1.56 -3.75
N ARG A 288 -15.90 0.37 -3.23
CA ARG A 288 -16.76 -0.81 -3.34
C ARG A 288 -18.10 -0.63 -2.64
N TYR A 289 -18.11 0.11 -1.54
CA TYR A 289 -19.28 0.28 -0.70
C TYR A 289 -19.91 1.67 -0.74
N LEU A 290 -19.42 2.59 -1.56
CA LEU A 290 -19.99 3.94 -1.72
C LEU A 290 -21.45 3.94 -2.17
N ASN A 291 -21.93 2.89 -2.82
CA ASN A 291 -23.32 2.73 -3.21
C ASN A 291 -24.15 1.95 -2.18
N ASP A 292 -23.56 1.51 -1.06
CA ASP A 292 -24.26 0.80 -0.01
C ASP A 292 -24.84 1.79 1.00
N PRO A 293 -26.19 1.90 1.11
CA PRO A 293 -26.83 2.92 1.94
C PRO A 293 -26.45 2.87 3.42
N GLU A 294 -26.15 1.65 3.94
CA GLU A 294 -25.80 1.51 5.36
C GLU A 294 -24.37 1.98 5.65
N ILE A 295 -23.46 1.75 4.70
CA ILE A 295 -22.08 2.21 4.82
C ILE A 295 -22.00 3.71 4.57
N VAL A 296 -22.71 4.22 3.57
CA VAL A 296 -22.83 5.66 3.32
C VAL A 296 -23.38 6.38 4.55
N ALA A 297 -24.46 5.86 5.16
CA ALA A 297 -25.01 6.45 6.39
C ALA A 297 -24.04 6.40 7.59
N GLU A 298 -23.15 5.40 7.66
CA GLU A 298 -22.10 5.38 8.68
C GLU A 298 -21.05 6.46 8.45
N ILE A 299 -20.64 6.66 7.20
CA ILE A 299 -19.70 7.72 6.81
C ILE A 299 -20.31 9.11 7.13
N GLU A 300 -21.55 9.32 6.72
CA GLU A 300 -22.27 10.60 6.90
C GLU A 300 -22.50 10.97 8.38
N LYS A 301 -22.47 10.02 9.31
CA LYS A 301 -22.51 10.33 10.74
C LYS A 301 -21.26 11.06 11.24
N HIS A 302 -20.13 10.81 10.60
CA HIS A 302 -18.84 11.33 11.03
C HIS A 302 -18.46 12.62 10.28
N PHE A 303 -18.91 12.78 9.01
CA PHE A 303 -18.45 13.88 8.17
C PHE A 303 -19.51 14.48 7.27
N ASP A 304 -19.66 15.79 7.35
CA ASP A 304 -20.22 16.64 6.28
C ASP A 304 -19.20 16.85 5.13
N ILE A 305 -18.08 16.12 5.13
CA ILE A 305 -16.94 16.37 4.25
C ILE A 305 -17.06 15.47 3.02
N SER A 306 -16.96 16.08 1.86
CA SER A 306 -16.90 15.36 0.58
C SER A 306 -15.62 14.55 0.48
N PHE A 307 -15.75 13.23 0.34
CA PHE A 307 -14.61 12.39 0.02
C PHE A 307 -14.13 12.66 -1.40
N LEU A 308 -12.81 12.79 -1.55
CA LEU A 308 -12.21 12.91 -2.85
C LEU A 308 -12.13 11.55 -3.52
N GLU A 309 -12.70 11.44 -4.70
CA GLU A 309 -12.49 10.27 -5.53
C GLU A 309 -11.15 10.37 -6.25
N PHE A 310 -10.32 9.39 -6.02
CA PHE A 310 -9.24 9.04 -6.92
C PHE A 310 -9.81 8.31 -8.15
N PRO A 311 -9.21 8.49 -9.34
CA PRO A 311 -9.51 7.59 -10.44
C PRO A 311 -9.35 6.15 -9.94
N PRO A 312 -10.38 5.29 -10.02
CA PRO A 312 -10.34 3.93 -9.47
C PRO A 312 -9.09 3.16 -9.91
N ASP A 313 -8.67 3.38 -11.15
CA ASP A 313 -7.56 2.70 -11.80
C ASP A 313 -6.18 3.10 -11.24
N LEU A 314 -6.08 4.21 -10.51
CA LEU A 314 -4.82 4.74 -9.98
C LEU A 314 -4.74 4.73 -8.45
N SER A 315 -5.85 4.53 -7.74
CA SER A 315 -5.88 4.60 -6.27
C SER A 315 -4.92 3.61 -5.62
N GLU A 316 -4.76 2.43 -6.19
CA GLU A 316 -3.84 1.40 -5.71
C GLU A 316 -2.36 1.76 -5.94
N TYR A 317 -2.06 2.53 -6.99
CA TYR A 317 -0.70 2.88 -7.40
C TYR A 317 -0.25 4.25 -6.89
N TYR A 318 -1.12 4.93 -6.16
CA TYR A 318 -0.88 6.31 -5.82
C TYR A 318 0.40 6.53 -5.01
N ASN A 319 0.75 5.62 -4.11
CA ASN A 319 1.99 5.71 -3.37
C ASN A 319 3.21 5.60 -4.30
N SER A 320 3.30 4.55 -5.12
CA SER A 320 4.41 4.39 -6.06
C SER A 320 4.50 5.56 -7.04
N TYR A 321 3.35 6.07 -7.51
CA TYR A 321 3.28 7.28 -8.32
C TYR A 321 3.80 8.52 -7.57
N SER A 322 3.35 8.70 -6.33
CA SER A 322 3.74 9.83 -5.49
C SER A 322 5.22 9.86 -5.19
N TYR A 323 5.84 8.69 -4.94
CA TYR A 323 7.27 8.57 -4.73
C TYR A 323 8.05 8.95 -5.99
N LEU A 324 7.60 8.47 -7.17
CA LEU A 324 8.21 8.82 -8.44
C LEU A 324 8.23 10.34 -8.64
N LYS A 325 7.09 11.00 -8.43
CA LYS A 325 6.95 12.46 -8.61
C LYS A 325 7.65 13.28 -7.53
N ALA A 326 7.65 12.80 -6.29
CA ALA A 326 8.38 13.44 -5.20
C ALA A 326 9.89 13.42 -5.45
N ALA A 327 10.42 12.27 -5.87
CA ALA A 327 11.84 12.13 -6.20
C ALA A 327 12.25 13.02 -7.37
N GLU A 328 11.48 13.06 -8.46
CA GLU A 328 11.73 13.99 -9.56
C GLU A 328 11.86 15.45 -9.09
N LYS A 329 10.95 15.87 -8.21
CA LYS A 329 10.93 17.23 -7.70
C LYS A 329 12.12 17.54 -6.79
N LEU A 330 12.51 16.57 -5.95
CA LEU A 330 13.65 16.74 -5.04
C LEU A 330 14.95 16.80 -5.82
N LEU A 331 15.18 15.87 -6.75
CA LEU A 331 16.40 15.79 -7.53
C LEU A 331 16.57 16.98 -8.50
N ASN A 332 15.48 17.48 -9.11
CA ASN A 332 15.54 18.69 -9.97
C ASN A 332 15.79 20.00 -9.19
N LYS A 333 15.65 20.00 -7.86
CA LYS A 333 15.99 21.18 -7.04
C LYS A 333 17.47 21.27 -6.74
N ASP A 334 18.15 20.15 -6.66
CA ASP A 334 19.59 20.09 -6.35
C ASP A 334 20.46 20.48 -7.58
N GLU A 335 19.86 20.53 -8.79
CA GLU A 335 20.50 20.96 -10.02
C GLU A 335 20.42 22.50 -10.27
N LYS A 336 19.74 23.26 -9.41
CA LYS A 336 19.61 24.73 -9.51
C LYS A 336 20.33 25.45 -8.39
#